data_d10df45250ec4a111c913f4830f61fb4
#
_entry.id   d10df45250ec4a111c913f4830f61fb4
#
_cell.length_a   1.000
_cell.length_b   1.000
_cell.length_c   1.000
_cell.angle_alpha   90.00
_cell.angle_beta   90.00
_cell.angle_gamma   90.00
#
_symmetry.space_group_name_H-M   'P 1'
#
loop_
_entity.id
_entity.type
_entity.pdbx_description
1 polymer ?
#
loop_
_entity_poly.entity_id
_entity_poly.type
_entity_poly.pdbx_seq_one_letter_code
_entity_poly.pdbx_strand_id
1 'polypeptide(L)'
;MCSSDLAASKYTLRLLARRIQNLTAEIEDLQREIHRVVTAHRPQLLEGYGLGPDTAATLLITAGDNPDRLRSEASFASLCGVCPVEASSGNTSRRRLSRGGDRRANAAIYRIALSRLRWDQRTQSYLQRRIAEGKTKREALRCLKRYIARELYPLLLGQPNTGPERLPEAA
;
A
#
# COMPACT_ATOMS: atom_id res chain seq x y z
N MET A 1 45.49 4.77 18.11
CA MET A 1 44.81 4.24 16.90
C MET A 1 45.78 4.32 15.78
N CYS A 2 46.10 3.17 15.16
CA CYS A 2 47.16 3.06 14.18
C CYS A 2 46.76 3.68 12.84
N SER A 3 47.64 4.32 12.12
CA SER A 3 47.39 4.93 10.80
C SER A 3 46.84 3.92 9.76
N SER A 4 47.20 2.64 9.92
CA SER A 4 46.69 1.52 9.10
C SER A 4 45.21 1.28 9.26
N ASP A 5 44.65 1.43 10.47
CA ASP A 5 43.24 1.18 10.74
C ASP A 5 42.35 2.26 10.09
N LEU A 6 42.85 3.50 10.07
CA LEU A 6 42.16 4.60 9.39
C LEU A 6 42.16 4.42 7.86
N ALA A 7 43.26 3.93 7.30
CA ALA A 7 43.36 3.68 5.86
C ALA A 7 42.45 2.55 5.45
N ALA A 8 42.40 1.46 6.21
CA ALA A 8 41.48 0.33 5.97
C ALA A 8 39.99 0.76 6.07
N SER A 9 39.65 1.56 7.11
CA SER A 9 38.31 2.10 7.29
C SER A 9 37.89 3.00 6.13
N LYS A 10 38.75 3.89 5.65
CA LYS A 10 38.50 4.75 4.49
C LYS A 10 38.29 3.93 3.21
N TYR A 11 39.09 2.89 3.01
CA TYR A 11 38.95 2.00 1.87
C TYR A 11 37.57 1.28 1.88
N THR A 12 37.21 0.70 3.02
CA THR A 12 35.91 0.02 3.19
C THR A 12 34.75 0.98 2.95
N LEU A 13 34.79 2.18 3.50
CA LEU A 13 33.73 3.20 3.30
C LEU A 13 33.61 3.58 1.82
N ARG A 14 34.71 3.71 1.09
CA ARG A 14 34.67 3.98 -0.37
C ARG A 14 34.01 2.84 -1.15
N LEU A 15 34.31 1.59 -0.79
CA LEU A 15 33.67 0.44 -1.43
C LEU A 15 32.17 0.42 -1.17
N LEU A 16 31.75 0.66 0.08
CA LEU A 16 30.33 0.75 0.44
C LEU A 16 29.62 1.91 -0.28
N ALA A 17 30.26 3.09 -0.36
CA ALA A 17 29.70 4.22 -1.09
C ALA A 17 29.49 3.89 -2.58
N ARG A 18 30.47 3.27 -3.26
CA ARG A 18 30.32 2.82 -4.64
C ARG A 18 29.20 1.78 -4.78
N ARG A 19 29.11 0.84 -3.86
CA ARG A 19 28.05 -0.16 -3.87
C ARG A 19 26.66 0.48 -3.75
N ILE A 20 26.51 1.46 -2.85
CA ILE A 20 25.26 2.21 -2.69
C ILE A 20 24.93 2.96 -3.99
N GLN A 21 25.87 3.66 -4.61
CA GLN A 21 25.66 4.37 -5.87
C GLN A 21 25.20 3.43 -6.98
N ASN A 22 25.88 2.30 -7.16
CA ASN A 22 25.50 1.32 -8.18
C ASN A 22 24.10 0.76 -7.96
N LEU A 23 23.78 0.36 -6.71
CA LEU A 23 22.46 -0.15 -6.38
C LEU A 23 21.37 0.93 -6.55
N THR A 24 21.67 2.19 -6.26
CA THR A 24 20.73 3.29 -6.48
C THR A 24 20.42 3.45 -7.98
N ALA A 25 21.44 3.42 -8.84
CA ALA A 25 21.25 3.50 -10.28
C ALA A 25 20.42 2.31 -10.81
N GLU A 26 20.73 1.09 -10.36
CA GLU A 26 19.95 -0.10 -10.73
C GLU A 26 18.48 0.00 -10.28
N ILE A 27 18.22 0.51 -9.08
CA ILE A 27 16.85 0.75 -8.57
C ILE A 27 16.11 1.76 -9.45
N GLU A 28 16.76 2.86 -9.82
CA GLU A 28 16.15 3.89 -10.68
C GLU A 28 15.83 3.34 -12.06
N ASP A 29 16.69 2.52 -12.64
CA ASP A 29 16.46 1.86 -13.92
C ASP A 29 15.27 0.89 -13.86
N LEU A 30 15.22 0.06 -12.83
CA LEU A 30 14.11 -0.87 -12.60
C LEU A 30 12.79 -0.11 -12.36
N GLN A 31 12.82 0.98 -11.62
CA GLN A 31 11.63 1.81 -11.38
C GLN A 31 11.10 2.43 -12.68
N ARG A 32 11.99 2.90 -13.58
CA ARG A 32 11.58 3.41 -14.89
C ARG A 32 10.90 2.32 -15.72
N GLU A 33 11.46 1.12 -15.74
CA GLU A 33 10.87 0.01 -16.49
C GLU A 33 9.52 -0.43 -15.92
N ILE A 34 9.40 -0.56 -14.60
CA ILE A 34 8.12 -0.85 -13.94
C ILE A 34 7.10 0.23 -14.27
N HIS A 35 7.47 1.51 -14.20
CA HIS A 35 6.59 2.61 -14.54
C HIS A 35 6.11 2.51 -15.99
N ARG A 36 7.01 2.21 -16.94
CA ARG A 36 6.67 2.03 -18.36
C ARG A 36 5.64 0.93 -18.56
N VAL A 37 5.87 -0.23 -17.94
CA VAL A 37 4.99 -1.40 -18.04
C VAL A 37 3.62 -1.10 -17.41
N VAL A 38 3.58 -0.52 -16.21
CA VAL A 38 2.33 -0.17 -15.52
C VAL A 38 1.54 0.85 -16.33
N THR A 39 2.21 1.87 -16.87
CA THR A 39 1.56 2.91 -17.71
C THR A 39 0.95 2.30 -18.97
N ALA A 40 1.66 1.37 -19.62
CA ALA A 40 1.14 0.71 -20.81
C ALA A 40 -0.08 -0.18 -20.51
N HIS A 41 -0.16 -0.75 -19.30
CA HIS A 41 -1.20 -1.72 -18.96
C HIS A 41 -2.39 -1.10 -18.23
N ARG A 42 -2.14 -0.24 -17.24
CA ARG A 42 -3.17 0.39 -16.38
C ARG A 42 -2.73 1.77 -15.90
N PRO A 43 -2.71 2.79 -16.77
CA PRO A 43 -2.24 4.14 -16.42
C PRO A 43 -3.06 4.76 -15.27
N GLN A 44 -4.35 4.45 -15.18
CA GLN A 44 -5.25 4.98 -14.15
C GLN A 44 -4.79 4.67 -12.71
N LEU A 45 -4.02 3.58 -12.52
CA LEU A 45 -3.46 3.26 -11.21
C LEU A 45 -2.45 4.30 -10.74
N LEU A 46 -1.68 4.87 -11.67
CA LEU A 46 -0.65 5.86 -11.34
C LEU A 46 -1.22 7.26 -11.05
N GLU A 47 -2.48 7.50 -11.44
CA GLU A 47 -3.21 8.72 -11.11
C GLU A 47 -3.73 8.70 -9.66
N GLY A 48 -3.80 7.49 -9.07
CA GLY A 48 -4.28 7.31 -7.71
C GLY A 48 -3.33 7.91 -6.67
N TYR A 49 -3.85 8.74 -5.78
CA TYR A 49 -3.03 9.39 -4.76
C TYR A 49 -2.32 8.38 -3.85
N GLY A 50 -1.01 8.52 -3.74
CA GLY A 50 -0.16 7.64 -2.92
C GLY A 50 0.19 6.30 -3.56
N LEU A 51 -0.15 6.09 -4.85
CA LEU A 51 0.28 4.93 -5.62
C LEU A 51 1.56 5.23 -6.40
N GLY A 52 2.62 4.54 -6.07
CA GLY A 52 3.83 4.53 -6.89
C GLY A 52 3.87 3.31 -7.82
N PRO A 53 4.78 3.28 -8.81
CA PRO A 53 4.89 2.19 -9.78
C PRO A 53 5.03 0.81 -9.13
N ASP A 54 5.85 0.68 -8.08
CA ASP A 54 6.08 -0.57 -7.34
C ASP A 54 4.81 -1.09 -6.66
N THR A 55 4.03 -0.19 -6.01
CA THR A 55 2.78 -0.59 -5.37
C THR A 55 1.72 -0.96 -6.40
N ALA A 56 1.64 -0.24 -7.51
CA ALA A 56 0.72 -0.54 -8.61
C ALA A 56 1.05 -1.89 -9.25
N ALA A 57 2.32 -2.15 -9.57
CA ALA A 57 2.77 -3.43 -10.11
C ALA A 57 2.47 -4.59 -9.15
N THR A 58 2.74 -4.42 -7.84
CA THR A 58 2.44 -5.43 -6.83
C THR A 58 0.95 -5.79 -6.81
N LEU A 59 0.07 -4.78 -6.90
CA LEU A 59 -1.37 -5.00 -6.89
C LEU A 59 -1.85 -5.65 -8.19
N LEU A 60 -1.29 -5.29 -9.35
CA LEU A 60 -1.59 -5.93 -10.63
C LEU A 60 -1.19 -7.39 -10.64
N ILE A 61 0.02 -7.72 -10.17
CA ILE A 61 0.49 -9.11 -10.04
C ILE A 61 -0.43 -9.92 -9.11
N THR A 62 -0.87 -9.32 -7.99
CA THR A 62 -1.77 -9.99 -7.05
C THR A 62 -3.16 -10.20 -7.64
N ALA A 63 -3.68 -9.22 -8.40
CA ALA A 63 -4.95 -9.33 -9.09
C ALA A 63 -4.90 -10.46 -10.15
N GLY A 64 -3.80 -10.54 -10.90
CA GLY A 64 -3.60 -11.50 -11.99
C GLY A 64 -4.53 -11.23 -13.17
N ASP A 65 -4.43 -12.08 -14.17
CA ASP A 65 -5.20 -11.95 -15.43
C ASP A 65 -6.56 -12.67 -15.41
N ASN A 66 -6.93 -13.26 -14.28
CA ASN A 66 -8.20 -13.98 -14.17
C ASN A 66 -9.30 -13.10 -13.53
N PRO A 67 -10.19 -12.49 -14.32
CA PRO A 67 -11.26 -11.63 -13.81
C PRO A 67 -12.27 -12.41 -12.95
N ASP A 68 -12.46 -13.70 -13.19
CA ASP A 68 -13.37 -14.55 -12.41
C ASP A 68 -12.92 -14.70 -10.94
N ARG A 69 -11.65 -14.53 -10.67
CA ARG A 69 -11.10 -14.54 -9.32
C ARG A 69 -11.47 -13.27 -8.55
N LEU A 70 -11.64 -12.15 -9.26
CA LEU A 70 -11.93 -10.83 -8.68
C LEU A 70 -13.38 -10.41 -8.94
N ARG A 71 -14.35 -11.26 -8.60
CA ARG A 71 -15.78 -11.02 -8.85
C ARG A 71 -16.36 -9.80 -8.13
N SER A 72 -15.74 -9.35 -7.06
CA SER A 72 -16.21 -8.22 -6.25
C SER A 72 -15.09 -7.53 -5.51
N GLU A 73 -15.35 -6.29 -5.09
CA GLU A 73 -14.49 -5.53 -4.19
C GLU A 73 -14.20 -6.29 -2.88
N ALA A 74 -15.19 -7.05 -2.37
CA ALA A 74 -15.01 -7.87 -1.17
C ALA A 74 -14.03 -9.02 -1.40
N SER A 75 -14.05 -9.67 -2.59
CA SER A 75 -13.09 -10.72 -2.95
C SER A 75 -11.67 -10.16 -3.07
N PHE A 76 -11.50 -8.97 -3.67
CA PHE A 76 -10.22 -8.29 -3.72
C PHE A 76 -9.70 -7.92 -2.32
N ALA A 77 -10.55 -7.40 -1.45
CA ALA A 77 -10.16 -7.09 -0.08
C ALA A 77 -9.76 -8.33 0.72
N SER A 78 -10.42 -9.46 0.47
CA SER A 78 -10.06 -10.75 1.07
C SER A 78 -8.72 -11.24 0.54
N LEU A 79 -8.51 -11.16 -0.78
CA LEU A 79 -7.24 -11.50 -1.43
C LEU A 79 -6.07 -10.68 -0.87
N CYS A 80 -6.28 -9.38 -0.61
CA CYS A 80 -5.26 -8.50 0.00
C CYS A 80 -5.18 -8.63 1.53
N GLY A 81 -6.00 -9.48 2.16
CA GLY A 81 -6.02 -9.63 3.61
C GLY A 81 -6.42 -8.36 4.37
N VAL A 82 -7.24 -7.49 3.75
CA VAL A 82 -7.73 -6.25 4.36
C VAL A 82 -9.23 -6.29 4.68
N CYS A 83 -9.89 -7.42 4.44
CA CYS A 83 -11.28 -7.62 4.85
C CYS A 83 -11.40 -7.64 6.39
N PRO A 84 -12.48 -7.07 6.95
CA PRO A 84 -12.76 -7.19 8.37
C PRO A 84 -13.18 -8.63 8.69
N VAL A 85 -12.52 -9.24 9.67
CA VAL A 85 -12.92 -10.54 10.20
C VAL A 85 -13.63 -10.33 11.53
N GLU A 86 -14.85 -10.79 11.64
CA GLU A 86 -15.61 -10.65 12.85
C GLU A 86 -15.00 -11.49 14.00
N ALA A 87 -14.96 -10.90 15.18
CA ALA A 87 -14.46 -11.52 16.39
C ALA A 87 -15.33 -11.07 17.59
N SER A 88 -16.64 -10.96 17.34
CA SER A 88 -17.62 -10.54 18.32
C SER A 88 -17.96 -11.68 19.28
N SER A 89 -18.18 -11.37 20.56
CA SER A 89 -18.70 -12.30 21.56
C SER A 89 -19.67 -11.56 22.50
N GLY A 90 -20.88 -12.07 22.65
CA GLY A 90 -21.92 -11.45 23.47
C GLY A 90 -22.20 -10.00 23.06
N ASN A 91 -22.17 -9.07 24.01
CA ASN A 91 -22.44 -7.64 23.76
C ASN A 91 -21.28 -6.86 23.11
N THR A 92 -20.15 -7.51 22.81
CA THR A 92 -18.98 -6.81 22.29
C THR A 92 -18.81 -7.08 20.81
N SER A 93 -19.01 -6.06 19.96
CA SER A 93 -18.71 -6.12 18.53
C SER A 93 -17.26 -5.75 18.29
N ARG A 94 -16.42 -6.72 17.93
CA ARG A 94 -15.01 -6.50 17.58
C ARG A 94 -14.67 -7.13 16.25
N ARG A 95 -13.64 -6.56 15.60
CA ARG A 95 -13.12 -7.09 14.35
C ARG A 95 -11.62 -7.32 14.47
N ARG A 96 -11.17 -8.51 14.13
CA ARG A 96 -9.76 -8.90 14.13
C ARG A 96 -9.12 -8.69 12.77
N LEU A 97 -7.78 -8.71 12.74
CA LEU A 97 -7.00 -8.72 11.53
C LEU A 97 -7.25 -10.02 10.75
N SER A 98 -7.49 -9.91 9.43
CA SER A 98 -7.38 -11.05 8.54
C SER A 98 -5.91 -11.52 8.49
N ARG A 99 -5.67 -12.80 8.74
CA ARG A 99 -4.35 -13.43 8.61
C ARG A 99 -4.17 -14.14 7.27
N GLY A 100 -5.25 -14.25 6.50
CA GLY A 100 -5.23 -14.76 5.13
C GLY A 100 -4.89 -13.67 4.12
N GLY A 101 -4.80 -14.06 2.86
CA GLY A 101 -4.53 -13.16 1.76
C GLY A 101 -3.04 -12.96 1.45
N ASP A 102 -2.79 -12.23 0.38
CA ASP A 102 -1.45 -11.95 -0.11
C ASP A 102 -0.75 -10.90 0.78
N ARG A 103 0.41 -11.26 1.31
CA ARG A 103 1.19 -10.38 2.20
C ARG A 103 1.80 -9.19 1.46
N ARG A 104 2.17 -9.37 0.17
CA ARG A 104 2.77 -8.30 -0.64
C ARG A 104 1.72 -7.25 -0.97
N ALA A 105 0.51 -7.68 -1.38
CA ALA A 105 -0.62 -6.79 -1.59
C ALA A 105 -1.02 -6.05 -0.30
N ASN A 106 -1.05 -6.76 0.83
CA ASN A 106 -1.31 -6.13 2.13
C ASN A 106 -0.28 -5.04 2.48
N ALA A 107 1.00 -5.32 2.23
CA ALA A 107 2.10 -4.36 2.43
C ALA A 107 2.02 -3.18 1.45
N ALA A 108 1.64 -3.42 0.18
CA ALA A 108 1.43 -2.36 -0.81
C ALA A 108 0.31 -1.41 -0.36
N ILE A 109 -0.86 -1.93 0.02
CA ILE A 109 -1.98 -1.12 0.54
C ILE A 109 -1.57 -0.37 1.82
N TYR A 110 -0.76 -0.99 2.67
CA TYR A 110 -0.24 -0.32 3.88
C TYR A 110 0.68 0.85 3.53
N ARG A 111 1.59 0.70 2.56
CA ARG A 111 2.46 1.79 2.08
C ARG A 111 1.65 2.95 1.51
N ILE A 112 0.60 2.66 0.72
CA ILE A 112 -0.33 3.67 0.21
C ILE A 112 -1.01 4.40 1.39
N ALA A 113 -1.49 3.67 2.38
CA ALA A 113 -2.12 4.26 3.56
C ALA A 113 -1.15 5.18 4.33
N LEU A 114 0.11 4.78 4.49
CA LEU A 114 1.14 5.62 5.14
C LEU A 114 1.46 6.87 4.34
N SER A 115 1.60 6.74 3.02
CA SER A 115 1.82 7.88 2.13
C SER A 115 0.68 8.90 2.23
N ARG A 116 -0.57 8.43 2.18
CA ARG A 116 -1.76 9.27 2.33
C ARG A 116 -1.83 9.93 3.72
N LEU A 117 -1.54 9.20 4.78
CA LEU A 117 -1.51 9.75 6.14
C LEU A 117 -0.45 10.84 6.31
N ARG A 118 0.61 10.81 5.54
CA ARG A 118 1.67 11.82 5.60
C ARG A 118 1.30 13.11 4.86
N TRP A 119 0.61 13.00 3.72
CA TRP A 119 0.47 14.10 2.77
C TRP A 119 -0.98 14.50 2.47
N ASP A 120 -1.98 13.65 2.81
CA ASP A 120 -3.38 13.89 2.51
C ASP A 120 -4.15 14.28 3.77
N GLN A 121 -4.59 15.53 3.83
CA GLN A 121 -5.35 16.08 4.94
C GLN A 121 -6.67 15.33 5.19
N ARG A 122 -7.34 14.86 4.13
CA ARG A 122 -8.60 14.10 4.26
C ARG A 122 -8.38 12.79 4.99
N THR A 123 -7.30 12.08 4.64
CA THR A 123 -6.93 10.82 5.31
C THR A 123 -6.54 11.05 6.77
N GLN A 124 -5.83 12.15 7.05
CA GLN A 124 -5.49 12.52 8.45
C GLN A 124 -6.74 12.80 9.27
N SER A 125 -7.66 13.61 8.75
CA SER A 125 -8.93 13.93 9.41
C SER A 125 -9.78 12.68 9.64
N TYR A 126 -9.83 11.77 8.65
CA TYR A 126 -10.49 10.47 8.81
C TYR A 126 -9.91 9.68 9.99
N LEU A 127 -8.57 9.56 10.05
CA LEU A 127 -7.92 8.81 11.12
C LEU A 127 -8.22 9.42 12.50
N GLN A 128 -8.13 10.76 12.63
CA GLN A 128 -8.42 11.47 13.87
C GLN A 128 -9.86 11.24 14.33
N ARG A 129 -10.82 11.34 13.42
CA ARG A 129 -12.23 11.07 13.71
C ARG A 129 -12.43 9.64 14.22
N ARG A 130 -11.84 8.64 13.56
CA ARG A 130 -11.96 7.23 13.98
C ARG A 130 -11.36 6.97 15.37
N ILE A 131 -10.30 7.71 15.72
CA ILE A 131 -9.71 7.64 17.07
C ILE A 131 -10.64 8.30 18.08
N ALA A 132 -11.22 9.45 17.75
CA ALA A 132 -12.20 10.14 18.60
C ALA A 132 -13.46 9.28 18.88
N GLU A 133 -13.85 8.43 17.92
CA GLU A 133 -14.91 7.41 18.08
C GLU A 133 -14.50 6.23 18.98
N GLY A 134 -13.33 6.26 19.62
CA GLY A 134 -12.85 5.22 20.54
C GLY A 134 -12.07 4.08 19.87
N LYS A 135 -11.75 4.16 18.57
CA LYS A 135 -10.91 3.15 17.92
C LYS A 135 -9.44 3.40 18.19
N THR A 136 -8.70 2.32 18.36
CA THR A 136 -7.24 2.40 18.39
C THR A 136 -6.70 2.82 17.02
N LYS A 137 -5.54 3.47 16.98
CA LYS A 137 -4.85 3.84 15.72
C LYS A 137 -4.69 2.65 14.77
N ARG A 138 -4.43 1.44 15.31
CA ARG A 138 -4.31 0.21 14.52
C ARG A 138 -5.64 -0.20 13.88
N GLU A 139 -6.75 -0.04 14.58
CA GLU A 139 -8.09 -0.33 14.06
C GLU A 139 -8.50 0.68 13.00
N ALA A 140 -8.30 1.97 13.25
CA ALA A 140 -8.55 3.03 12.28
C ALA A 140 -7.74 2.82 10.98
N LEU A 141 -6.47 2.41 11.10
CA LEU A 141 -5.64 2.09 9.94
C LEU A 141 -6.14 0.86 9.16
N ARG A 142 -6.68 -0.17 9.85
CA ARG A 142 -7.32 -1.31 9.18
C ARG A 142 -8.56 -0.87 8.39
N CYS A 143 -9.37 0.00 8.95
CA CYS A 143 -10.50 0.58 8.23
C CYS A 143 -10.04 1.35 6.99
N LEU A 144 -9.02 2.20 7.13
CA LEU A 144 -8.45 2.95 6.02
C LEU A 144 -7.96 2.03 4.89
N LYS A 145 -7.24 0.98 5.21
CA LYS A 145 -6.78 -0.03 4.23
C LYS A 145 -7.94 -0.65 3.46
N ARG A 146 -9.06 -0.91 4.13
CA ARG A 146 -10.27 -1.44 3.49
C ARG A 146 -10.89 -0.45 2.50
N TYR A 147 -10.87 0.86 2.82
CA TYR A 147 -11.31 1.91 1.89
C TYR A 147 -10.39 2.03 0.69
N ILE A 148 -9.07 2.00 0.90
CA ILE A 148 -8.11 2.01 -0.19
C ILE A 148 -8.36 0.82 -1.13
N ALA A 149 -8.57 -0.39 -0.61
CA ALA A 149 -8.88 -1.54 -1.44
C ALA A 149 -10.17 -1.35 -2.27
N ARG A 150 -11.21 -0.70 -1.71
CA ARG A 150 -12.44 -0.37 -2.41
C ARG A 150 -12.21 0.59 -3.58
N GLU A 151 -11.41 1.62 -3.34
CA GLU A 151 -11.05 2.61 -4.36
C GLU A 151 -10.21 2.01 -5.49
N LEU A 152 -9.27 1.11 -5.15
CA LEU A 152 -8.36 0.51 -6.11
C LEU A 152 -9.01 -0.57 -7.00
N TYR A 153 -10.04 -1.23 -6.51
CA TYR A 153 -10.68 -2.33 -7.21
C TYR A 153 -11.16 -1.97 -8.64
N PRO A 154 -11.94 -0.89 -8.86
CA PRO A 154 -12.33 -0.50 -10.22
C PRO A 154 -11.13 -0.12 -11.10
N LEU A 155 -10.12 0.54 -10.53
CA LEU A 155 -8.91 0.92 -11.27
C LEU A 155 -8.13 -0.31 -11.78
N LEU A 156 -8.08 -1.38 -10.98
CA LEU A 156 -7.46 -2.65 -11.38
C LEU A 156 -8.21 -3.33 -12.52
N LEU A 157 -9.53 -3.15 -12.59
CA LEU A 157 -10.36 -3.67 -13.68
C LEU A 157 -10.36 -2.76 -14.93
N GLY A 158 -9.61 -1.67 -14.92
CA GLY A 158 -9.58 -0.69 -16.02
C GLY A 158 -10.83 0.17 -16.11
N GLN A 159 -11.64 0.21 -15.06
CA GLN A 159 -12.80 1.09 -14.98
C GLN A 159 -12.37 2.47 -14.47
N PRO A 160 -13.02 3.56 -14.91
CA PRO A 160 -12.77 4.87 -14.35
C PRO A 160 -13.10 4.86 -12.85
N ASN A 161 -12.38 5.65 -12.10
CA ASN A 161 -12.61 5.78 -10.66
C ASN A 161 -13.99 6.41 -10.40
N THR A 162 -15.02 5.59 -10.36
CA THR A 162 -16.39 5.97 -9.95
C THR A 162 -16.60 5.77 -8.44
N GLY A 163 -15.54 5.35 -7.73
CA GLY A 163 -15.57 5.18 -6.29
C GLY A 163 -15.89 6.52 -5.60
N PRO A 164 -16.50 6.48 -4.42
CA PRO A 164 -16.83 7.70 -3.71
C PRO A 164 -15.54 8.50 -3.49
N GLU A 165 -15.49 9.66 -4.09
CA GLU A 165 -14.41 10.66 -3.96
C GLU A 165 -14.22 11.11 -2.49
N ARG A 166 -15.00 10.52 -1.60
CA ARG A 166 -15.08 10.85 -0.18
C ARG A 166 -14.94 9.61 0.69
N LEU A 167 -13.95 9.64 1.55
CA LEU A 167 -14.03 8.86 2.79
C LEU A 167 -15.38 9.21 3.42
N PRO A 168 -16.20 8.25 3.86
CA PRO A 168 -17.55 8.53 4.32
C PRO A 168 -17.54 9.62 5.36
N GLU A 169 -18.29 10.67 5.07
CA GLU A 169 -18.68 11.64 6.07
C GLU A 169 -19.52 10.91 7.13
N ALA A 170 -19.38 11.29 8.37
CA ALA A 170 -20.11 10.68 9.46
C ALA A 170 -21.62 10.69 9.16
N ALA A 171 -22.26 9.52 9.25
CA ALA A 171 -23.65 9.44 9.57
C ALA A 171 -23.79 9.53 11.09
#